data_d2957151d3c8dabbc9a8a1ff6a0c2298
#
_entry.id   d2957151d3c8dabbc9a8a1ff6a0c2298
#
_cell.length_a   1.000
_cell.length_b   1.000
_cell.length_c   1.000
_cell.angle_alpha   90.00
_cell.angle_beta   90.00
_cell.angle_gamma   90.00
#
_symmetry.space_group_name_H-M   'P 1'
#
loop_
_entity.id
_entity.type
_entity.pdbx_description
1 polymer ?
#
loop_
_entity_poly.entity_id
_entity_poly.type
_entity_poly.pdbx_seq_one_letter_code
_entity_poly.pdbx_strand_id
1 'polypeptide(L)'
;EVKKLRQETGNQRKMLKAALEAQESERRRLAKDLQDNLGMMLMTMRVSLNSLPGGQAAELLPLVDQTHESVQRMSWGLMPPTLDIFGLPQSIQEMCKRFSKEEATEISYREEGQPLSLDKDQELLIFRIAQEACCNALKHARASNIAIGLVWGQDGLQLTVTDNGVGFDLAGIKHKVGGRHGLGLY
;
A
#
# COMPACT_ATOMS: atom_id res chain seq x y z
N GLU A 1 -20.98 -30.49 -20.18
CA GLU A 1 -21.16 -29.13 -19.69
C GLU A 1 -20.29 -28.82 -18.44
N VAL A 2 -20.37 -29.62 -17.37
CA VAL A 2 -19.62 -29.42 -16.11
C VAL A 2 -18.09 -29.39 -16.35
N LYS A 3 -17.56 -30.21 -17.23
CA LYS A 3 -16.12 -30.25 -17.56
C LYS A 3 -15.67 -28.98 -18.28
N LYS A 4 -16.49 -28.43 -19.17
CA LYS A 4 -16.23 -27.20 -19.91
C LYS A 4 -16.25 -25.99 -18.96
N LEU A 5 -17.24 -25.93 -18.06
CA LEU A 5 -17.36 -24.86 -17.05
C LEU A 5 -16.16 -24.85 -16.09
N ARG A 6 -15.70 -26.03 -15.63
CA ARG A 6 -14.49 -26.13 -14.78
C ARG A 6 -13.23 -25.67 -15.52
N GLN A 7 -13.11 -25.98 -16.79
CA GLN A 7 -11.98 -25.58 -17.61
C GLN A 7 -11.98 -24.06 -17.86
N GLU A 8 -13.14 -23.47 -18.15
CA GLU A 8 -13.31 -22.03 -18.32
C GLU A 8 -12.99 -21.27 -17.02
N THR A 9 -13.50 -21.74 -15.88
CA THR A 9 -13.19 -21.15 -14.55
C THR A 9 -11.70 -21.28 -14.23
N GLY A 10 -11.08 -22.41 -14.57
CA GLY A 10 -9.63 -22.62 -14.40
C GLY A 10 -8.79 -21.66 -15.24
N ASN A 11 -9.19 -21.42 -16.50
CA ASN A 11 -8.52 -20.50 -17.39
C ASN A 11 -8.70 -19.04 -16.93
N GLN A 12 -9.90 -18.64 -16.49
CA GLN A 12 -10.15 -17.32 -15.95
C GLN A 12 -9.30 -17.04 -14.71
N ARG A 13 -9.19 -18.00 -13.78
CA ARG A 13 -8.32 -17.88 -12.60
C ARG A 13 -6.84 -17.72 -12.98
N LYS A 14 -6.35 -18.47 -13.97
CA LYS A 14 -4.98 -18.34 -14.47
C LYS A 14 -4.73 -16.97 -15.10
N MET A 15 -5.66 -16.47 -15.91
CA MET A 15 -5.56 -15.15 -16.53
C MET A 15 -5.58 -14.04 -15.48
N LEU A 16 -6.46 -14.14 -14.48
CA LEU A 16 -6.51 -13.16 -13.39
C LEU A 16 -5.21 -13.16 -12.58
N LYS A 17 -4.70 -14.36 -12.23
CA LYS A 17 -3.43 -14.49 -11.51
C LYS A 17 -2.29 -13.85 -12.32
N ALA A 18 -2.16 -14.17 -13.60
CA ALA A 18 -1.13 -13.58 -14.46
C ALA A 18 -1.25 -12.04 -14.57
N ALA A 19 -2.48 -11.51 -14.64
CA ALA A 19 -2.71 -10.08 -14.68
C ALA A 19 -2.30 -9.39 -13.35
N LEU A 20 -2.59 -10.00 -12.21
CA LEU A 20 -2.19 -9.50 -10.90
C LEU A 20 -0.66 -9.53 -10.72
N GLU A 21 -0.01 -10.62 -11.13
CA GLU A 21 1.45 -10.75 -11.11
C GLU A 21 2.13 -9.69 -12.01
N ALA A 22 1.60 -9.47 -13.22
CA ALA A 22 2.10 -8.44 -14.12
C ALA A 22 1.92 -7.04 -13.54
N GLN A 23 0.77 -6.75 -12.92
CA GLN A 23 0.50 -5.48 -12.27
C GLN A 23 1.47 -5.23 -11.10
N GLU A 24 1.73 -6.25 -10.29
CA GLU A 24 2.64 -6.13 -9.15
C GLU A 24 4.10 -5.97 -9.60
N SER A 25 4.50 -6.68 -10.65
CA SER A 25 5.81 -6.50 -11.27
C SER A 25 6.00 -5.07 -11.79
N GLU A 26 4.99 -4.50 -12.43
CA GLU A 26 5.04 -3.11 -12.92
C GLU A 26 5.06 -2.10 -11.76
N ARG A 27 4.29 -2.32 -10.69
CA ARG A 27 4.37 -1.49 -9.48
C ARG A 27 5.76 -1.49 -8.86
N ARG A 28 6.40 -2.67 -8.77
CA ARG A 28 7.77 -2.83 -8.27
C ARG A 28 8.77 -2.10 -9.14
N ARG A 29 8.65 -2.22 -10.47
CA ARG A 29 9.50 -1.52 -11.43
C ARG A 29 9.37 -0.01 -11.28
N LEU A 30 8.14 0.52 -11.26
CA LEU A 30 7.88 1.95 -11.11
C LEU A 30 8.39 2.50 -9.77
N ALA A 31 8.21 1.76 -8.68
CA ALA A 31 8.73 2.16 -7.36
C ALA A 31 10.26 2.31 -7.39
N LYS A 32 10.94 1.34 -8.01
CA LYS A 32 12.39 1.35 -8.16
C LYS A 32 12.84 2.52 -9.05
N ASP A 33 12.19 2.72 -10.20
CA ASP A 33 12.51 3.82 -11.11
C ASP A 33 12.36 5.19 -10.43
N LEU A 34 11.30 5.37 -9.61
CA LEU A 34 11.10 6.59 -8.83
C LEU A 34 12.24 6.81 -7.80
N GLN A 35 12.63 5.77 -7.07
CA GLN A 35 13.68 5.88 -6.06
C GLN A 35 15.07 6.09 -6.67
N ASP A 36 15.42 5.28 -7.66
CA ASP A 36 16.78 5.26 -8.24
C ASP A 36 17.03 6.48 -9.13
N ASN A 37 16.03 6.93 -9.88
CA ASN A 37 16.20 8.07 -10.77
C ASN A 37 15.83 9.39 -10.11
N LEU A 38 14.55 9.59 -9.78
CA LEU A 38 14.08 10.87 -9.25
C LEU A 38 14.60 11.14 -7.84
N GLY A 39 14.63 10.11 -6.98
CA GLY A 39 15.16 10.25 -5.62
C GLY A 39 16.61 10.67 -5.60
N MET A 40 17.48 10.01 -6.41
CA MET A 40 18.88 10.38 -6.53
C MET A 40 19.10 11.75 -7.16
N MET A 41 18.32 12.11 -8.20
CA MET A 41 18.44 13.44 -8.82
C MET A 41 18.11 14.55 -7.81
N LEU A 42 17.05 14.40 -7.02
CA LEU A 42 16.67 15.38 -5.99
C LEU A 42 17.72 15.48 -4.88
N MET A 43 18.31 14.34 -4.45
CA MET A 43 19.40 14.35 -3.49
C MET A 43 20.64 15.06 -4.04
N THR A 44 20.98 14.84 -5.30
CA THR A 44 22.08 15.54 -5.98
C THR A 44 21.82 17.04 -6.07
N MET A 45 20.61 17.44 -6.43
CA MET A 45 20.19 18.85 -6.43
C MET A 45 20.32 19.47 -5.04
N ARG A 46 19.86 18.77 -3.99
CA ARG A 46 19.98 19.23 -2.61
C ARG A 46 21.43 19.48 -2.19
N VAL A 47 22.32 18.52 -2.51
CA VAL A 47 23.76 18.65 -2.23
C VAL A 47 24.37 19.84 -2.99
N SER A 48 24.01 19.99 -4.27
CA SER A 48 24.51 21.10 -5.09
C SER A 48 24.03 22.46 -4.58
N LEU A 49 22.76 22.57 -4.18
CA LEU A 49 22.20 23.79 -3.61
C LEU A 49 22.85 24.15 -2.27
N ASN A 50 23.13 23.17 -1.42
CA ASN A 50 23.82 23.40 -0.13
C ASN A 50 25.26 23.90 -0.31
N SER A 51 25.90 23.67 -1.45
CA SER A 51 27.25 24.12 -1.76
C SER A 51 27.32 25.55 -2.33
N LEU A 52 26.16 26.16 -2.63
CA LEU A 52 26.13 27.54 -3.16
C LEU A 52 26.40 28.57 -2.04
N PRO A 53 27.31 29.53 -2.27
CA PRO A 53 27.59 30.57 -1.29
C PRO A 53 26.45 31.59 -1.21
N GLY A 54 26.32 32.25 -0.06
CA GLY A 54 25.48 33.46 0.08
C GLY A 54 23.98 33.23 0.32
N GLY A 55 23.54 32.02 0.73
CA GLY A 55 22.13 31.77 1.11
C GLY A 55 21.15 31.74 -0.07
N GLN A 56 21.64 31.81 -1.30
CA GLN A 56 20.81 31.79 -2.52
C GLN A 56 19.95 30.53 -2.67
N ALA A 57 20.35 29.44 -2.00
CA ALA A 57 19.63 28.18 -1.99
C ALA A 57 18.51 28.10 -0.94
N ALA A 58 18.42 29.06 -0.02
CA ALA A 58 17.51 28.98 1.13
C ALA A 58 16.02 28.84 0.73
N GLU A 59 15.61 29.46 -0.37
CA GLU A 59 14.24 29.37 -0.87
C GLU A 59 13.99 28.07 -1.67
N LEU A 60 15.03 27.51 -2.31
CA LEU A 60 14.92 26.34 -3.17
C LEU A 60 15.03 25.01 -2.40
N LEU A 61 15.79 24.97 -1.33
CA LEU A 61 15.97 23.76 -0.52
C LEU A 61 14.65 23.18 0.01
N PRO A 62 13.74 23.98 0.59
CA PRO A 62 12.45 23.45 1.04
C PRO A 62 11.62 22.84 -0.08
N LEU A 63 11.68 23.42 -1.29
CA LEU A 63 10.97 22.91 -2.46
C LEU A 63 11.53 21.55 -2.93
N VAL A 64 12.85 21.42 -2.95
CA VAL A 64 13.53 20.15 -3.26
C VAL A 64 13.19 19.10 -2.21
N ASP A 65 13.21 19.43 -0.92
CA ASP A 65 12.87 18.52 0.17
C ASP A 65 11.39 18.08 0.07
N GLN A 66 10.46 18.99 -0.19
CA GLN A 66 9.04 18.67 -0.39
C GLN A 66 8.81 17.76 -1.61
N THR A 67 9.53 18.01 -2.70
CA THR A 67 9.45 17.19 -3.91
C THR A 67 10.01 15.80 -3.65
N HIS A 68 11.14 15.70 -2.95
CA HIS A 68 11.73 14.43 -2.56
C HIS A 68 10.79 13.61 -1.65
N GLU A 69 10.18 14.24 -0.65
CA GLU A 69 9.16 13.58 0.18
C GLU A 69 7.97 13.09 -0.66
N SER A 70 7.54 13.87 -1.65
CA SER A 70 6.43 13.47 -2.53
C SER A 70 6.78 12.26 -3.39
N VAL A 71 7.99 12.21 -3.96
CA VAL A 71 8.51 11.05 -4.70
C VAL A 71 8.60 9.82 -3.79
N GLN A 72 9.10 9.99 -2.57
CA GLN A 72 9.14 8.90 -1.60
C GLN A 72 7.75 8.37 -1.24
N ARG A 73 6.75 9.25 -1.04
CA ARG A 73 5.37 8.84 -0.79
C ARG A 73 4.80 8.02 -1.94
N MET A 74 5.00 8.48 -3.19
CA MET A 74 4.53 7.76 -4.38
C MET A 74 5.18 6.39 -4.51
N SER A 75 6.51 6.31 -4.35
CA SER A 75 7.24 5.04 -4.41
C SER A 75 6.78 4.07 -3.32
N TRP A 76 6.57 4.56 -2.11
CA TRP A 76 6.10 3.76 -0.99
C TRP A 76 4.68 3.22 -1.21
N GLY A 77 3.79 4.01 -1.80
CA GLY A 77 2.45 3.57 -2.21
C GLY A 77 2.47 2.47 -3.27
N LEU A 78 3.47 2.51 -4.16
CA LEU A 78 3.66 1.47 -5.17
C LEU A 78 4.27 0.19 -4.60
N MET A 79 5.33 0.30 -3.79
CA MET A 79 6.02 -0.83 -3.17
C MET A 79 6.72 -0.39 -1.88
N PRO A 80 6.33 -0.89 -0.71
CA PRO A 80 7.01 -0.54 0.52
C PRO A 80 8.39 -1.22 0.58
N PRO A 81 9.48 -0.46 0.63
CA PRO A 81 10.82 -1.05 0.69
C PRO A 81 11.06 -1.86 1.98
N THR A 82 10.26 -1.60 3.00
CA THR A 82 10.33 -2.29 4.29
C THR A 82 9.88 -3.75 4.21
N LEU A 83 9.03 -4.12 3.26
CA LEU A 83 8.46 -5.46 3.16
C LEU A 83 9.53 -6.51 2.87
N ASP A 84 10.45 -6.20 1.95
CA ASP A 84 11.54 -7.11 1.59
C ASP A 84 12.60 -7.23 2.69
N ILE A 85 12.78 -6.18 3.51
CA ILE A 85 13.85 -6.07 4.52
C ILE A 85 13.37 -6.54 5.89
N PHE A 86 12.18 -6.11 6.32
CA PHE A 86 11.69 -6.29 7.69
C PHE A 86 10.44 -7.17 7.79
N GLY A 87 9.86 -7.61 6.64
CA GLY A 87 8.68 -8.45 6.58
C GLY A 87 7.37 -7.73 6.83
N LEU A 88 6.28 -8.51 6.88
CA LEU A 88 4.90 -8.03 6.90
C LEU A 88 4.55 -7.19 8.13
N PRO A 89 4.81 -7.61 9.39
CA PRO A 89 4.35 -6.87 10.57
C PRO A 89 4.92 -5.45 10.61
N GLN A 90 6.23 -5.33 10.41
CA GLN A 90 6.94 -4.05 10.45
C GLN A 90 6.47 -3.12 9.33
N SER A 91 6.16 -3.67 8.16
CA SER A 91 5.69 -2.90 7.02
C SER A 91 4.27 -2.36 7.24
N ILE A 92 3.38 -3.13 7.86
CA ILE A 92 2.06 -2.65 8.25
C ILE A 92 2.18 -1.56 9.32
N GLN A 93 3.03 -1.75 10.32
CA GLN A 93 3.24 -0.74 11.36
C GLN A 93 3.74 0.58 10.78
N GLU A 94 4.70 0.52 9.85
CA GLU A 94 5.21 1.71 9.17
C GLU A 94 4.15 2.38 8.30
N MET A 95 3.32 1.60 7.61
CA MET A 95 2.16 2.12 6.86
C MET A 95 1.22 2.90 7.78
N CYS A 96 0.87 2.35 8.94
CA CYS A 96 0.00 3.02 9.91
C CYS A 96 0.58 4.36 10.36
N LYS A 97 1.87 4.39 10.72
CA LYS A 97 2.56 5.62 11.14
C LYS A 97 2.54 6.71 10.07
N ARG A 98 2.78 6.32 8.81
CA ARG A 98 2.79 7.26 7.68
C ARG A 98 1.41 7.83 7.42
N PHE A 99 0.41 6.99 7.31
CA PHE A 99 -0.96 7.43 7.07
C PHE A 99 -1.51 8.30 8.22
N SER A 100 -1.21 7.96 9.48
CA SER A 100 -1.59 8.81 10.61
C SER A 100 -0.90 10.18 10.58
N LYS A 101 0.30 10.28 10.04
CA LYS A 101 1.02 11.57 9.92
C LYS A 101 0.47 12.44 8.79
N GLU A 102 0.00 11.83 7.72
CA GLU A 102 -0.47 12.53 6.52
C GLU A 102 -1.95 12.94 6.61
N GLU A 103 -2.74 12.17 7.36
CA GLU A 103 -4.19 12.35 7.50
C GLU A 103 -4.56 12.72 8.94
N ALA A 104 -5.64 13.45 9.13
CA ALA A 104 -6.17 13.77 10.46
C ALA A 104 -6.89 12.57 11.13
N THR A 105 -6.50 11.36 10.80
CA THR A 105 -7.09 10.09 11.26
C THR A 105 -6.08 9.34 12.10
N GLU A 106 -6.47 8.92 13.28
CA GLU A 106 -5.64 8.06 14.12
C GLU A 106 -5.65 6.63 13.60
N ILE A 107 -4.47 6.06 13.29
CA ILE A 107 -4.36 4.69 12.81
C ILE A 107 -3.50 3.89 13.78
N SER A 108 -4.13 2.91 14.42
CA SER A 108 -3.48 2.02 15.38
C SER A 108 -3.14 0.67 14.74
N TYR A 109 -2.04 0.07 15.19
CA TYR A 109 -1.62 -1.28 14.81
C TYR A 109 -1.45 -2.14 16.06
N ARG A 110 -1.98 -3.36 16.02
CA ARG A 110 -1.80 -4.36 17.07
C ARG A 110 -1.45 -5.70 16.43
N GLU A 111 -0.48 -6.36 17.04
CA GLU A 111 -0.04 -7.70 16.66
C GLU A 111 -0.16 -8.63 17.85
N GLU A 112 -0.67 -9.85 17.64
CA GLU A 112 -0.85 -10.89 18.64
C GLU A 112 -0.39 -12.26 18.11
N GLY A 113 0.17 -13.09 18.99
CA GLY A 113 0.67 -14.41 18.66
C GLY A 113 2.13 -14.41 18.20
N GLN A 114 2.59 -15.57 17.70
CA GLN A 114 3.95 -15.71 17.17
C GLN A 114 3.91 -15.75 15.64
N PRO A 115 4.71 -14.91 14.96
CA PRO A 115 4.73 -14.85 13.50
C PRO A 115 5.03 -16.22 12.87
N LEU A 116 4.20 -16.62 11.92
CA LEU A 116 4.44 -17.77 11.07
C LEU A 116 5.36 -17.37 9.91
N SER A 117 6.11 -18.32 9.38
CA SER A 117 6.89 -18.11 8.18
C SER A 117 5.93 -18.03 6.97
N LEU A 118 5.85 -16.86 6.37
CA LEU A 118 5.14 -16.62 5.11
C LEU A 118 6.15 -16.56 3.97
N ASP A 119 5.74 -16.97 2.78
CA ASP A 119 6.52 -16.65 1.59
C ASP A 119 6.33 -15.17 1.18
N LYS A 120 7.21 -14.67 0.33
CA LYS A 120 7.20 -13.26 -0.08
C LYS A 120 5.93 -12.84 -0.82
N ASP A 121 5.32 -13.74 -1.58
CA ASP A 121 4.09 -13.47 -2.30
C ASP A 121 2.90 -13.38 -1.33
N GLN A 122 2.89 -14.22 -0.29
CA GLN A 122 1.90 -14.17 0.78
C GLN A 122 2.01 -12.87 1.60
N GLU A 123 3.23 -12.49 2.02
CA GLU A 123 3.48 -11.24 2.73
C GLU A 123 2.97 -10.03 1.91
N LEU A 124 3.31 -10.01 0.61
CA LEU A 124 2.91 -8.94 -0.29
C LEU A 124 1.39 -8.88 -0.47
N LEU A 125 0.73 -10.02 -0.66
CA LEU A 125 -0.72 -10.09 -0.81
C LEU A 125 -1.43 -9.56 0.44
N ILE A 126 -1.02 -9.99 1.62
CA ILE A 126 -1.62 -9.57 2.89
C ILE A 126 -1.37 -8.07 3.11
N PHE A 127 -0.16 -7.59 2.81
CA PHE A 127 0.14 -6.17 2.86
C PHE A 127 -0.77 -5.35 1.93
N ARG A 128 -1.00 -5.81 0.68
CA ARG A 128 -1.90 -5.14 -0.27
C ARG A 128 -3.34 -5.08 0.22
N ILE A 129 -3.83 -6.16 0.83
CA ILE A 129 -5.18 -6.19 1.42
C ILE A 129 -5.27 -5.15 2.55
N ALA A 130 -4.30 -5.12 3.46
CA ALA A 130 -4.25 -4.13 4.53
C ALA A 130 -4.20 -2.68 4.01
N GLN A 131 -3.34 -2.44 3.00
CA GLN A 131 -3.18 -1.14 2.37
C GLN A 131 -4.47 -0.67 1.71
N GLU A 132 -5.10 -1.51 0.90
CA GLU A 132 -6.34 -1.16 0.20
C GLU A 132 -7.49 -0.91 1.17
N ALA A 133 -7.65 -1.77 2.20
CA ALA A 133 -8.68 -1.59 3.21
C ALA A 133 -8.48 -0.28 3.99
N CYS A 134 -7.24 0.03 4.38
CA CYS A 134 -6.92 1.28 5.06
C CYS A 134 -7.16 2.51 4.16
N CYS A 135 -6.73 2.46 2.90
CA CYS A 135 -6.99 3.52 1.92
C CYS A 135 -8.49 3.73 1.67
N ASN A 136 -9.28 2.66 1.64
CA ASN A 136 -10.73 2.74 1.48
C ASN A 136 -11.38 3.41 2.70
N ALA A 137 -10.95 3.07 3.91
CA ALA A 137 -11.40 3.73 5.13
C ALA A 137 -11.07 5.23 5.13
N LEU A 138 -9.84 5.61 4.80
CA LEU A 138 -9.40 7.01 4.71
C LEU A 138 -10.19 7.81 3.68
N LYS A 139 -10.42 7.25 2.49
CA LYS A 139 -11.08 7.97 1.38
C LYS A 139 -12.60 8.04 1.51
N HIS A 140 -13.22 7.00 2.07
CA HIS A 140 -14.66 6.79 1.94
C HIS A 140 -15.40 6.74 3.26
N ALA A 141 -14.76 6.32 4.35
CA ALA A 141 -15.46 6.11 5.61
C ALA A 141 -15.65 7.39 6.44
N ARG A 142 -14.88 8.46 6.19
CA ARG A 142 -14.83 9.64 7.07
C ARG A 142 -14.51 9.25 8.52
N ALA A 143 -13.71 8.21 8.70
CA ALA A 143 -13.32 7.69 10.00
C ALA A 143 -12.34 8.63 10.70
N SER A 144 -12.49 8.79 12.00
CA SER A 144 -11.49 9.45 12.85
C SER A 144 -10.48 8.46 13.45
N ASN A 145 -10.82 7.16 13.43
CA ASN A 145 -9.97 6.11 13.95
C ASN A 145 -10.05 4.87 13.05
N ILE A 146 -8.88 4.28 12.76
CA ILE A 146 -8.74 3.00 12.05
C ILE A 146 -7.86 2.09 12.89
N ALA A 147 -8.27 0.85 13.12
CA ALA A 147 -7.50 -0.14 13.84
C ALA A 147 -7.15 -1.31 12.91
N ILE A 148 -5.86 -1.63 12.81
CA ILE A 148 -5.35 -2.78 12.05
C ILE A 148 -4.83 -3.81 13.04
N GLY A 149 -5.39 -5.01 12.99
CA GLY A 149 -4.99 -6.15 13.83
C GLY A 149 -4.41 -7.28 12.99
N LEU A 150 -3.32 -7.86 13.48
CA LEU A 150 -2.67 -9.03 12.93
C LEU A 150 -2.60 -10.11 14.01
N VAL A 151 -3.29 -11.21 13.83
CA VAL A 151 -3.33 -12.31 14.81
C VAL A 151 -2.79 -13.58 14.18
N TRP A 152 -1.68 -14.08 14.74
CA TRP A 152 -1.03 -15.30 14.31
C TRP A 152 -1.60 -16.50 15.09
N GLY A 153 -2.31 -17.38 14.41
CA GLY A 153 -2.85 -18.62 14.96
C GLY A 153 -2.02 -19.85 14.58
N GLN A 154 -2.42 -21.02 15.08
CA GLN A 154 -1.73 -22.28 14.76
C GLN A 154 -1.86 -22.65 13.27
N ASP A 155 -2.99 -22.35 12.66
CA ASP A 155 -3.32 -22.77 11.30
C ASP A 155 -3.31 -21.62 10.28
N GLY A 156 -2.92 -20.39 10.69
CA GLY A 156 -2.91 -19.26 9.77
C GLY A 156 -2.86 -17.89 10.43
N LEU A 157 -3.01 -16.88 9.61
CA LEU A 157 -2.98 -15.48 9.96
C LEU A 157 -4.36 -14.86 9.76
N GLN A 158 -4.82 -14.09 10.75
CA GLN A 158 -6.00 -13.24 10.62
C GLN A 158 -5.58 -11.78 10.54
N LEU A 159 -5.96 -11.11 9.46
CA LEU A 159 -5.87 -9.66 9.30
C LEU A 159 -7.24 -9.04 9.55
N THR A 160 -7.30 -8.04 10.40
CA THR A 160 -8.50 -7.26 10.69
C THR A 160 -8.24 -5.79 10.45
N VAL A 161 -9.11 -5.12 9.72
CA VAL A 161 -9.10 -3.67 9.54
C VAL A 161 -10.49 -3.16 9.93
N THR A 162 -10.54 -2.31 10.95
CA THR A 162 -11.77 -1.76 11.51
C THR A 162 -11.69 -0.25 11.52
N ASP A 163 -12.73 0.41 11.07
CA ASP A 163 -12.90 1.86 11.14
C ASP A 163 -14.16 2.24 11.89
N ASN A 164 -14.21 3.46 12.40
CA ASN A 164 -15.39 4.04 13.08
C ASN A 164 -16.20 4.98 12.18
N GLY A 165 -16.08 4.83 10.87
CA GLY A 165 -16.72 5.69 9.90
C GLY A 165 -18.17 5.35 9.60
N VAL A 166 -18.68 5.93 8.50
CA VAL A 166 -20.12 5.82 8.11
C VAL A 166 -20.52 4.45 7.57
N GLY A 167 -19.54 3.55 7.31
CA GLY A 167 -19.78 2.28 6.67
C GLY A 167 -20.25 2.39 5.21
N PHE A 168 -20.71 1.30 4.63
CA PHE A 168 -21.26 1.26 3.28
C PHE A 168 -22.39 0.23 3.13
N ASP A 169 -23.30 0.49 2.20
CA ASP A 169 -24.41 -0.42 1.90
C ASP A 169 -23.97 -1.48 0.87
N LEU A 170 -23.77 -2.71 1.33
CA LEU A 170 -23.43 -3.86 0.49
C LEU A 170 -24.49 -4.18 -0.58
N ALA A 171 -25.80 -3.91 -0.29
CA ALA A 171 -26.87 -4.17 -1.24
C ALA A 171 -26.85 -3.18 -2.42
N GLY A 172 -26.51 -1.91 -2.15
CA GLY A 172 -26.40 -0.87 -3.16
C GLY A 172 -25.20 -1.05 -4.11
N ILE A 173 -24.13 -1.71 -3.65
CA ILE A 173 -22.91 -1.94 -4.45
C ILE A 173 -23.15 -3.01 -5.52
N LYS A 174 -23.91 -4.06 -5.24
CA LYS A 174 -24.19 -5.14 -6.20
C LYS A 174 -24.88 -4.68 -7.49
N HIS A 175 -25.56 -3.53 -7.47
CA HIS A 175 -26.23 -2.95 -8.64
C HIS A 175 -25.35 -2.01 -9.48
N LYS A 176 -24.17 -1.62 -8.99
CA LYS A 176 -23.26 -0.68 -9.70
C LYS A 176 -22.06 -1.34 -10.36
N VAL A 177 -22.04 -2.66 -10.51
CA VAL A 177 -20.95 -3.40 -11.15
C VAL A 177 -20.97 -3.19 -12.66
N GLY A 178 -20.44 -2.06 -13.12
CA GLY A 178 -20.29 -1.66 -14.53
C GLY A 178 -19.39 -0.44 -14.72
N GLY A 179 -18.93 0.18 -13.66
CA GLY A 179 -18.08 1.38 -13.69
C GLY A 179 -16.69 1.11 -13.10
N ARG A 180 -15.69 1.81 -13.59
CA ARG A 180 -14.29 1.82 -13.15
C ARG A 180 -14.16 2.15 -11.67
N HIS A 181 -14.38 1.17 -10.80
CA HIS A 181 -14.12 1.27 -9.35
C HIS A 181 -13.11 0.19 -8.99
N GLY A 182 -12.21 0.52 -8.07
CA GLY A 182 -11.06 -0.30 -7.72
C GLY A 182 -11.40 -1.76 -7.38
N LEU A 183 -10.48 -2.67 -7.67
CA LEU A 183 -10.57 -4.12 -7.50
C LEU A 183 -10.66 -4.58 -6.01
N GLY A 184 -10.79 -3.67 -5.06
CA GLY A 184 -10.67 -3.94 -3.63
C GLY A 184 -11.84 -4.67 -2.95
N LEU A 185 -12.92 -5.01 -3.67
CA LEU A 185 -14.10 -5.67 -3.09
C LEU A 185 -14.44 -7.03 -3.76
N TYR A 186 -13.47 -7.71 -4.38
CA TYR A 186 -13.66 -9.04 -4.96
C TYR A 186 -12.84 -10.11 -4.27
#